data_1f9987003e09b5cee2f41c766472db3d
#
_entry.id   1f9987003e09b5cee2f41c766472db3d
#
_cell.length_a   1.000
_cell.length_b   1.000
_cell.length_c   1.000
_cell.angle_alpha   90.00
_cell.angle_beta   90.00
_cell.angle_gamma   90.00
#
_symmetry.space_group_name_H-M   'P 1'
#
loop_
_entity.id
_entity.type
_entity.pdbx_description
1 polymer ?
#
loop_
_entity_poly.entity_id
_entity_poly.type
_entity_poly.pdbx_seq_one_letter_code
_entity_poly.pdbx_strand_id
1 'polypeptide(L)'
;MSQSPSINVGIVGLGWPGERHAEALNASAIGVLHAACDLNRERLKAFADTFGPKRIFTDFDEMLRDSRLDAVIIGLPNALHYPFSRKALQAGKHVLCEKPPTMNAQQMRTLHEEARDRGLVYYFGRQMRFSPAMQTAKKVIAERRLGEIYFAETMWMRSRGTPSGLDGWFTDRSKAGGGAMIDLGVHAIDAAWYLMGSPQPRAVSAQTYQKFPQLVDSKVFDVEDNAYGMIRFENSSTLLFKVSWSANLTDDIPSSPKRGRSLLSTTVYGPKGSLRVIDVFNVDSSICPSPLAFFEDKEGELVKTELHVDDLRGDPLRAFEFAEQDKNFLRCVLGEEPAINSSSQAVQIMEILDATYRSSQLGQEVPIVR
;
A
#
# COMPACT_ATOMS: atom_id res chain seq x y z
N MET A 1 26.95 -1.18 28.05
CA MET A 1 25.72 -1.40 27.29
C MET A 1 26.12 -1.37 25.83
N SER A 2 26.09 -2.49 25.12
CA SER A 2 26.35 -2.50 23.67
C SER A 2 25.22 -1.72 23.01
N GLN A 3 25.55 -0.67 22.27
CA GLN A 3 24.56 0.03 21.43
C GLN A 3 23.98 -1.01 20.48
N SER A 4 22.67 -1.16 20.45
CA SER A 4 21.99 -1.94 19.42
C SER A 4 22.44 -1.43 18.04
N PRO A 5 22.72 -2.32 17.07
CA PRO A 5 23.13 -1.90 15.75
C PRO A 5 22.07 -0.96 15.14
N SER A 6 22.46 0.23 14.71
CA SER A 6 21.58 1.18 14.06
C SER A 6 21.77 1.11 12.55
N ILE A 7 20.65 1.06 11.81
CA ILE A 7 20.61 1.03 10.35
C ILE A 7 20.64 2.46 9.81
N ASN A 8 21.61 2.80 8.98
CA ASN A 8 21.67 4.08 8.28
C ASN A 8 20.81 4.06 7.02
N VAL A 9 19.75 4.84 7.01
CA VAL A 9 18.75 4.86 5.93
C VAL A 9 18.85 6.13 5.12
N GLY A 10 18.81 6.00 3.79
CA GLY A 10 18.66 7.11 2.86
C GLY A 10 17.24 7.17 2.32
N ILE A 11 16.69 8.37 2.13
CA ILE A 11 15.39 8.57 1.48
C ILE A 11 15.61 9.25 0.14
N VAL A 12 15.03 8.71 -0.95
CA VAL A 12 14.98 9.36 -2.27
C VAL A 12 13.53 9.62 -2.67
N GLY A 13 13.27 10.88 -3.10
CA GLY A 13 11.91 11.38 -3.31
C GLY A 13 11.32 11.93 -2.01
N LEU A 14 11.48 13.23 -1.81
CA LEU A 14 11.17 13.93 -0.57
C LEU A 14 9.78 14.60 -0.60
N GLY A 15 8.83 13.99 -1.32
CA GLY A 15 7.43 14.34 -1.27
C GLY A 15 6.75 13.79 -0.01
N TRP A 16 5.40 13.85 0.02
CA TRP A 16 4.60 13.42 1.18
C TRP A 16 5.00 12.06 1.77
N PRO A 17 5.23 10.95 0.99
CA PRO A 17 5.67 9.69 1.58
C PRO A 17 7.06 9.79 2.21
N GLY A 18 8.00 10.50 1.55
CA GLY A 18 9.35 10.69 2.07
C GLY A 18 9.38 11.42 3.42
N GLU A 19 8.50 12.41 3.61
CA GLU A 19 8.34 13.11 4.90
C GLU A 19 7.83 12.16 5.99
N ARG A 20 6.84 11.30 5.68
CA ARG A 20 6.31 10.32 6.64
C ARG A 20 7.37 9.31 7.09
N HIS A 21 8.16 8.81 6.15
CA HIS A 21 9.30 7.94 6.47
C HIS A 21 10.38 8.65 7.30
N ALA A 22 10.64 9.94 7.03
CA ALA A 22 11.59 10.71 7.83
C ALA A 22 11.12 10.89 9.27
N GLU A 23 9.83 11.15 9.48
CA GLU A 23 9.22 11.19 10.81
C GLU A 23 9.36 9.84 11.54
N ALA A 24 9.04 8.75 10.83
CA ALA A 24 9.16 7.40 11.38
C ALA A 24 10.62 7.07 11.77
N LEU A 25 11.60 7.41 10.93
CA LEU A 25 13.02 7.22 11.22
C LEU A 25 13.50 8.07 12.40
N ASN A 26 13.08 9.33 12.48
CA ASN A 26 13.45 10.22 13.57
C ASN A 26 12.85 9.78 14.92
N ALA A 27 11.72 9.07 14.91
CA ALA A 27 11.12 8.45 16.10
C ALA A 27 11.70 7.05 16.40
N SER A 28 12.52 6.48 15.51
CA SER A 28 13.03 5.11 15.60
C SER A 28 14.22 5.01 16.56
N ALA A 29 14.28 3.91 17.33
CA ALA A 29 15.44 3.57 18.14
C ALA A 29 16.53 2.78 17.38
N ILE A 30 16.18 2.25 16.19
CA ILE A 30 17.05 1.33 15.41
C ILE A 30 17.36 1.84 14.00
N GLY A 31 16.65 2.87 13.50
CA GLY A 31 16.89 3.52 12.22
C GLY A 31 17.45 4.93 12.40
N VAL A 32 18.34 5.33 11.51
CA VAL A 32 18.91 6.69 11.47
C VAL A 32 18.67 7.28 10.11
N LEU A 33 18.04 8.45 10.04
CA LEU A 33 17.96 9.23 8.80
C LEU A 33 19.37 9.74 8.45
N HIS A 34 20.08 8.95 7.63
CA HIS A 34 21.46 9.21 7.27
C HIS A 34 21.57 10.11 6.04
N ALA A 35 20.75 9.87 5.02
CA ALA A 35 20.85 10.60 3.75
C ALA A 35 19.45 10.98 3.23
N ALA A 36 19.40 12.09 2.48
CA ALA A 36 18.23 12.52 1.73
C ALA A 36 18.62 12.91 0.30
N CYS A 37 17.80 12.52 -0.69
CA CYS A 37 18.07 12.80 -2.10
C CYS A 37 16.79 13.27 -2.81
N ASP A 38 16.90 14.43 -3.49
CA ASP A 38 15.86 14.93 -4.40
C ASP A 38 16.50 15.83 -5.46
N LEU A 39 16.01 15.77 -6.69
CA LEU A 39 16.47 16.65 -7.78
C LEU A 39 16.07 18.11 -7.54
N ASN A 40 14.97 18.35 -6.83
CA ASN A 40 14.52 19.68 -6.48
C ASN A 40 15.28 20.19 -5.25
N ARG A 41 16.19 21.13 -5.48
CA ARG A 41 17.09 21.70 -4.45
C ARG A 41 16.32 22.44 -3.33
N GLU A 42 15.19 23.08 -3.65
CA GLU A 42 14.37 23.79 -2.65
C GLU A 42 13.68 22.80 -1.71
N ARG A 43 13.09 21.74 -2.29
CA ARG A 43 12.49 20.66 -1.52
C ARG A 43 13.54 19.94 -0.66
N LEU A 44 14.70 19.66 -1.21
CA LEU A 44 15.82 19.02 -0.51
C LEU A 44 16.26 19.87 0.69
N LYS A 45 16.38 21.20 0.49
CA LYS A 45 16.74 22.12 1.57
C LYS A 45 15.67 22.17 2.64
N ALA A 46 14.40 22.35 2.28
CA ALA A 46 13.29 22.40 3.23
C ALA A 46 13.17 21.10 4.04
N PHE A 47 13.34 19.95 3.38
CA PHE A 47 13.38 18.65 4.04
C PHE A 47 14.55 18.53 5.02
N ALA A 48 15.74 18.97 4.62
CA ALA A 48 16.93 18.92 5.46
C ALA A 48 16.79 19.82 6.69
N ASP A 49 16.24 21.02 6.51
CA ASP A 49 15.96 21.96 7.61
C ASP A 49 14.93 21.38 8.62
N THR A 50 13.98 20.56 8.14
CA THR A 50 12.91 19.98 8.98
C THR A 50 13.34 18.68 9.67
N PHE A 51 13.98 17.75 8.94
CA PHE A 51 14.21 16.39 9.40
C PHE A 51 15.67 16.06 9.77
N GLY A 52 16.61 16.93 9.41
CA GLY A 52 18.02 16.87 9.82
C GLY A 52 18.80 15.62 9.34
N PRO A 53 18.73 15.20 8.06
CA PRO A 53 19.57 14.14 7.56
C PRO A 53 21.05 14.51 7.71
N LYS A 54 21.92 13.51 7.98
CA LYS A 54 23.37 13.77 8.12
C LYS A 54 24.04 14.18 6.80
N ARG A 55 23.47 13.79 5.66
CA ARG A 55 23.95 14.10 4.31
C ARG A 55 22.80 14.36 3.36
N ILE A 56 23.01 15.23 2.38
CA ILE A 56 22.03 15.54 1.32
C ILE A 56 22.67 15.38 -0.05
N PHE A 57 21.88 14.95 -1.02
CA PHE A 57 22.32 14.66 -2.38
C PHE A 57 21.30 15.15 -3.40
N THR A 58 21.75 15.59 -4.57
CA THR A 58 20.91 15.83 -5.74
C THR A 58 21.04 14.72 -6.78
N ASP A 59 21.97 13.80 -6.58
CA ASP A 59 22.22 12.63 -7.42
C ASP A 59 22.12 11.34 -6.60
N PHE A 60 21.29 10.42 -7.06
CA PHE A 60 21.05 9.16 -6.37
C PHE A 60 22.24 8.21 -6.43
N ASP A 61 22.94 8.17 -7.57
CA ASP A 61 24.12 7.31 -7.73
C ASP A 61 25.27 7.79 -6.82
N GLU A 62 25.34 9.10 -6.57
CA GLU A 62 26.26 9.66 -5.58
C GLU A 62 25.87 9.24 -4.15
N MET A 63 24.59 9.30 -3.80
CA MET A 63 24.09 8.84 -2.50
C MET A 63 24.41 7.35 -2.28
N LEU A 64 24.24 6.50 -3.29
CA LEU A 64 24.50 5.05 -3.19
C LEU A 64 25.98 4.72 -2.96
N ARG A 65 26.92 5.60 -3.32
CA ARG A 65 28.36 5.42 -3.05
C ARG A 65 28.74 5.68 -1.60
N ASP A 66 27.84 6.22 -0.77
CA ASP A 66 28.12 6.34 0.66
C ASP A 66 28.19 4.94 1.31
N SER A 67 29.40 4.57 1.75
CA SER A 67 29.67 3.25 2.34
C SER A 67 28.99 3.03 3.69
N ARG A 68 28.52 4.09 4.34
CA ARG A 68 27.79 4.03 5.60
C ARG A 68 26.28 3.79 5.42
N LEU A 69 25.79 3.94 4.19
CA LEU A 69 24.37 3.71 3.89
C LEU A 69 24.09 2.20 3.89
N ASP A 70 23.10 1.75 4.65
CA ASP A 70 22.70 0.34 4.74
C ASP A 70 21.43 0.06 3.92
N ALA A 71 20.48 0.99 3.94
CA ALA A 71 19.17 0.83 3.31
C ALA A 71 18.69 2.11 2.65
N VAL A 72 17.76 1.96 1.70
CA VAL A 72 17.13 3.08 0.98
C VAL A 72 15.61 2.95 1.03
N ILE A 73 14.94 4.06 1.27
CA ILE A 73 13.49 4.22 1.10
C ILE A 73 13.24 5.01 -0.18
N ILE A 74 12.37 4.48 -1.06
CA ILE A 74 12.08 5.06 -2.37
C ILE A 74 10.64 5.57 -2.39
N GLY A 75 10.46 6.89 -2.39
CA GLY A 75 9.18 7.60 -2.44
C GLY A 75 9.01 8.47 -3.69
N LEU A 76 9.38 7.92 -4.85
CA LEU A 76 9.36 8.57 -6.15
C LEU A 76 8.05 8.34 -6.91
N PRO A 77 7.79 8.99 -8.06
CA PRO A 77 6.74 8.57 -8.99
C PRO A 77 6.91 7.14 -9.48
N ASN A 78 5.81 6.43 -9.73
CA ASN A 78 5.76 4.98 -9.97
C ASN A 78 6.77 4.48 -11.02
N ALA A 79 6.92 5.19 -12.15
CA ALA A 79 7.84 4.79 -13.22
C ALA A 79 9.32 4.74 -12.77
N LEU A 80 9.67 5.43 -11.70
CA LEU A 80 11.02 5.49 -11.15
C LEU A 80 11.28 4.42 -10.09
N HIS A 81 10.26 3.75 -9.58
CA HIS A 81 10.42 2.75 -8.53
C HIS A 81 11.34 1.60 -8.96
N TYR A 82 11.07 1.00 -10.12
CA TYR A 82 11.89 -0.11 -10.64
C TYR A 82 13.36 0.26 -10.87
N PRO A 83 13.70 1.28 -11.68
CA PRO A 83 15.11 1.60 -11.95
C PRO A 83 15.87 2.03 -10.70
N PHE A 84 15.25 2.75 -9.77
CA PHE A 84 15.91 3.18 -8.53
C PHE A 84 16.08 2.02 -7.54
N SER A 85 15.07 1.17 -7.38
CA SER A 85 15.17 -0.07 -6.57
C SER A 85 16.29 -0.97 -7.07
N ARG A 86 16.38 -1.17 -8.37
CA ARG A 86 17.42 -2.00 -8.98
C ARG A 86 18.82 -1.46 -8.74
N LYS A 87 19.03 -0.16 -8.94
CA LYS A 87 20.31 0.50 -8.62
C LYS A 87 20.70 0.33 -7.14
N ALA A 88 19.74 0.48 -6.22
CA ALA A 88 19.99 0.30 -4.79
C ALA A 88 20.40 -1.14 -4.46
N LEU A 89 19.68 -2.15 -4.98
CA LEU A 89 20.03 -3.56 -4.80
C LEU A 89 21.41 -3.88 -5.39
N GLN A 90 21.72 -3.36 -6.58
CA GLN A 90 23.04 -3.53 -7.22
C GLN A 90 24.18 -2.88 -6.43
N ALA A 91 23.89 -1.80 -5.71
CA ALA A 91 24.83 -1.16 -4.78
C ALA A 91 24.90 -1.83 -3.42
N GLY A 92 24.23 -2.99 -3.22
CA GLY A 92 24.22 -3.76 -1.98
C GLY A 92 23.40 -3.13 -0.86
N LYS A 93 22.36 -2.30 -1.20
CA LYS A 93 21.51 -1.66 -0.22
C LYS A 93 20.17 -2.39 -0.08
N HIS A 94 19.67 -2.56 1.17
CA HIS A 94 18.29 -2.99 1.41
C HIS A 94 17.33 -1.91 0.92
N VAL A 95 16.14 -2.32 0.48
CA VAL A 95 15.16 -1.41 -0.15
C VAL A 95 13.79 -1.52 0.50
N LEU A 96 13.23 -0.38 0.90
CA LEU A 96 11.79 -0.19 1.07
C LEU A 96 11.31 0.69 -0.07
N CYS A 97 10.40 0.17 -0.90
CA CYS A 97 9.83 0.92 -2.01
C CYS A 97 8.34 1.20 -1.77
N GLU A 98 7.93 2.46 -1.95
CA GLU A 98 6.53 2.86 -1.89
C GLU A 98 5.68 2.15 -2.96
N LYS A 99 4.37 2.12 -2.72
CA LYS A 99 3.40 1.50 -3.63
C LYS A 99 3.10 2.39 -4.86
N PRO A 100 2.77 1.75 -6.00
CA PRO A 100 3.03 0.36 -6.34
C PRO A 100 4.54 0.10 -6.46
N PRO A 101 5.04 -1.12 -6.18
CA PRO A 101 6.50 -1.34 -6.14
C PRO A 101 7.15 -1.22 -7.52
N THR A 102 6.37 -1.45 -8.58
CA THR A 102 6.80 -1.42 -9.98
C THR A 102 5.62 -1.08 -10.90
N MET A 103 5.88 -0.93 -12.20
CA MET A 103 4.86 -0.70 -13.21
C MET A 103 4.14 -1.98 -13.67
N ASN A 104 4.73 -3.15 -13.45
CA ASN A 104 4.19 -4.46 -13.84
C ASN A 104 4.86 -5.60 -13.05
N ALA A 105 4.27 -6.80 -13.12
CA ALA A 105 4.75 -7.97 -12.40
C ALA A 105 6.14 -8.45 -12.86
N GLN A 106 6.49 -8.31 -14.14
CA GLN A 106 7.81 -8.72 -14.63
C GLN A 106 8.95 -7.93 -13.97
N GLN A 107 8.80 -6.61 -13.86
CA GLN A 107 9.75 -5.77 -13.13
C GLN A 107 9.86 -6.20 -11.66
N MET A 108 8.73 -6.53 -11.03
CA MET A 108 8.74 -6.94 -9.62
C MET A 108 9.40 -8.31 -9.42
N ARG A 109 9.19 -9.26 -10.32
CA ARG A 109 9.91 -10.55 -10.31
C ARG A 109 11.43 -10.34 -10.39
N THR A 110 11.88 -9.50 -11.30
CA THR A 110 13.31 -9.15 -11.41
C THR A 110 13.89 -8.60 -10.11
N LEU A 111 13.18 -7.66 -9.46
CA LEU A 111 13.63 -7.11 -8.17
C LEU A 111 13.62 -8.14 -7.03
N HIS A 112 12.60 -9.01 -7.00
CA HIS A 112 12.50 -10.10 -6.03
C HIS A 112 13.69 -11.07 -6.16
N GLU A 113 14.02 -11.47 -7.38
CA GLU A 113 15.14 -12.36 -7.67
C GLU A 113 16.48 -11.70 -7.34
N GLU A 114 16.72 -10.46 -7.79
CA GLU A 114 17.95 -9.70 -7.48
C GLU A 114 18.15 -9.51 -5.96
N ALA A 115 17.09 -9.21 -5.21
CA ALA A 115 17.16 -9.07 -3.76
C ALA A 115 17.50 -10.41 -3.09
N ARG A 116 16.81 -11.50 -3.48
CA ARG A 116 17.04 -12.85 -2.95
C ARG A 116 18.49 -13.30 -3.21
N ASP A 117 18.96 -13.18 -4.45
CA ASP A 117 20.28 -13.68 -4.88
C ASP A 117 21.43 -12.90 -4.22
N ARG A 118 21.17 -11.68 -3.76
CA ARG A 118 22.12 -10.84 -3.01
C ARG A 118 21.97 -10.93 -1.49
N GLY A 119 20.99 -11.68 -0.97
CA GLY A 119 20.66 -11.72 0.45
C GLY A 119 20.17 -10.39 1.02
N LEU A 120 19.54 -9.55 0.19
CA LEU A 120 19.03 -8.24 0.57
C LEU A 120 17.53 -8.28 0.83
N VAL A 121 17.08 -7.44 1.75
CA VAL A 121 15.64 -7.20 1.97
C VAL A 121 15.13 -6.25 0.90
N TYR A 122 14.12 -6.69 0.13
CA TYR A 122 13.24 -5.81 -0.62
C TYR A 122 11.88 -5.81 0.05
N TYR A 123 11.47 -4.66 0.54
CA TYR A 123 10.26 -4.45 1.32
C TYR A 123 9.28 -3.58 0.54
N PHE A 124 8.01 -3.97 0.52
CA PHE A 124 6.96 -3.28 -0.22
C PHE A 124 6.17 -2.35 0.71
N GLY A 125 6.07 -1.06 0.38
CA GLY A 125 5.37 -0.05 1.17
C GLY A 125 3.88 -0.30 1.25
N ARG A 126 3.40 -0.81 2.40
CA ARG A 126 2.00 -1.19 2.67
C ARG A 126 1.64 -0.88 4.12
N GLN A 127 1.72 0.40 4.48
CA GLN A 127 1.50 0.88 5.83
C GLN A 127 0.15 0.47 6.43
N MET A 128 -0.92 0.35 5.61
CA MET A 128 -2.26 0.00 6.07
C MET A 128 -2.35 -1.36 6.77
N ARG A 129 -1.45 -2.30 6.46
CA ARG A 129 -1.36 -3.58 7.17
C ARG A 129 -1.05 -3.41 8.66
N PHE A 130 -0.46 -2.27 9.04
CA PHE A 130 -0.03 -1.96 10.40
C PHE A 130 -1.07 -1.17 11.20
N SER A 131 -2.21 -0.82 10.61
CA SER A 131 -3.27 -0.15 11.37
C SER A 131 -3.78 -1.05 12.51
N PRO A 132 -4.14 -0.48 13.67
CA PRO A 132 -4.66 -1.26 14.81
C PRO A 132 -5.85 -2.12 14.42
N ALA A 133 -6.74 -1.63 13.55
CA ALA A 133 -7.89 -2.38 13.07
C ALA A 133 -7.48 -3.63 12.26
N MET A 134 -6.50 -3.50 11.35
CA MET A 134 -5.98 -4.63 10.57
C MET A 134 -5.26 -5.65 11.45
N GLN A 135 -4.45 -5.18 12.40
CA GLN A 135 -3.74 -6.07 13.33
C GLN A 135 -4.69 -6.81 14.27
N THR A 136 -5.73 -6.13 14.78
CA THR A 136 -6.77 -6.78 15.60
C THR A 136 -7.60 -7.78 14.75
N ALA A 137 -7.94 -7.41 13.52
CA ALA A 137 -8.63 -8.32 12.59
C ALA A 137 -7.81 -9.60 12.34
N LYS A 138 -6.49 -9.49 12.14
CA LYS A 138 -5.60 -10.67 12.00
C LYS A 138 -5.60 -11.56 13.24
N LYS A 139 -5.64 -11.00 14.45
CA LYS A 139 -5.71 -11.78 15.68
C LYS A 139 -7.04 -12.56 15.75
N VAL A 140 -8.17 -11.91 15.48
CA VAL A 140 -9.50 -12.57 15.46
C VAL A 140 -9.56 -13.71 14.45
N ILE A 141 -8.95 -13.53 13.27
CA ILE A 141 -8.86 -14.56 12.24
C ILE A 141 -7.95 -15.73 12.71
N ALA A 142 -6.81 -15.42 13.33
CA ALA A 142 -5.89 -16.45 13.87
C ALA A 142 -6.55 -17.30 14.96
N GLU A 143 -7.47 -16.75 15.73
CA GLU A 143 -8.31 -17.48 16.71
C GLU A 143 -9.37 -18.40 16.05
N ARG A 144 -9.44 -18.43 14.72
CA ARG A 144 -10.39 -19.23 13.92
C ARG A 144 -11.86 -18.95 14.23
N ARG A 145 -12.19 -17.76 14.69
CA ARG A 145 -13.57 -17.35 15.02
C ARG A 145 -14.48 -17.31 13.78
N LEU A 146 -13.92 -17.05 12.60
CA LEU A 146 -14.66 -17.09 11.33
C LEU A 146 -14.77 -18.51 10.75
N GLY A 147 -13.92 -19.43 11.14
CA GLY A 147 -13.66 -20.67 10.42
C GLY A 147 -12.76 -20.42 9.20
N GLU A 148 -12.87 -21.22 8.14
CA GLU A 148 -12.14 -21.03 6.88
C GLU A 148 -12.75 -19.88 6.07
N ILE A 149 -11.92 -18.90 5.68
CA ILE A 149 -12.39 -17.78 4.87
C ILE A 149 -12.55 -18.26 3.43
N TYR A 150 -13.78 -18.23 2.92
CA TYR A 150 -14.09 -18.65 1.55
C TYR A 150 -14.38 -17.48 0.61
N PHE A 151 -14.72 -16.32 1.15
CA PHE A 151 -15.07 -15.14 0.37
C PHE A 151 -14.60 -13.86 1.05
N ALA A 152 -14.25 -12.86 0.24
CA ALA A 152 -14.02 -11.50 0.71
C ALA A 152 -14.56 -10.49 -0.30
N GLU A 153 -14.87 -9.31 0.20
CA GLU A 153 -15.16 -8.15 -0.63
C GLU A 153 -14.39 -6.94 -0.11
N THR A 154 -13.96 -6.11 -1.03
CA THR A 154 -13.27 -4.86 -0.71
C THR A 154 -13.67 -3.76 -1.67
N MET A 155 -13.75 -2.54 -1.17
CA MET A 155 -13.97 -1.39 -2.01
C MET A 155 -13.17 -0.19 -1.52
N TRP A 156 -12.61 0.56 -2.45
CA TRP A 156 -12.18 1.93 -2.20
C TRP A 156 -12.84 2.85 -3.21
N MET A 157 -13.89 3.50 -2.77
CA MET A 157 -14.72 4.36 -3.60
C MET A 157 -14.57 5.81 -3.17
N ARG A 158 -14.25 6.67 -4.13
CA ARG A 158 -14.26 8.13 -3.97
C ARG A 158 -15.34 8.74 -4.86
N SER A 159 -16.05 9.76 -4.38
CA SER A 159 -17.06 10.43 -5.20
C SER A 159 -16.44 11.48 -6.14
N ARG A 160 -15.42 12.18 -5.72
CA ARG A 160 -14.64 13.16 -6.49
C ARG A 160 -13.23 13.23 -5.90
N GLY A 161 -12.38 12.32 -6.30
CA GLY A 161 -11.08 12.16 -5.67
C GLY A 161 -9.98 11.70 -6.61
N THR A 162 -10.11 12.01 -7.91
CA THR A 162 -9.02 11.85 -8.87
C THR A 162 -7.85 12.70 -8.40
N PRO A 163 -6.64 12.13 -8.26
CA PRO A 163 -5.47 12.89 -7.84
C PRO A 163 -5.16 13.98 -8.86
N SER A 164 -5.19 15.23 -8.42
CA SER A 164 -4.78 16.41 -9.18
C SER A 164 -3.58 17.05 -8.51
N GLY A 165 -2.70 17.61 -9.27
CA GLY A 165 -1.44 18.21 -8.78
C GLY A 165 -0.22 17.34 -9.10
N LEU A 166 0.95 17.73 -8.60
CA LEU A 166 2.23 17.07 -8.87
C LEU A 166 2.49 16.88 -10.38
N ASP A 167 2.22 17.92 -11.18
CA ASP A 167 2.33 17.93 -12.64
C ASP A 167 1.47 16.88 -13.38
N GLY A 168 0.38 16.40 -12.75
CA GLY A 168 -0.60 15.48 -13.37
C GLY A 168 -0.05 14.08 -13.69
N TRP A 169 1.01 13.64 -13.04
CA TRP A 169 1.63 12.36 -13.36
C TRP A 169 0.72 11.14 -13.05
N PHE A 170 -0.22 11.25 -12.10
CA PHE A 170 -1.16 10.18 -11.76
C PHE A 170 -2.09 9.78 -12.92
N THR A 171 -2.41 10.71 -13.80
CA THR A 171 -3.31 10.49 -14.94
C THR A 171 -2.58 10.17 -16.24
N ASP A 172 -1.25 10.13 -16.21
CA ASP A 172 -0.36 9.77 -17.32
C ASP A 172 0.11 8.33 -17.14
N ARG A 173 -0.37 7.42 -17.99
CA ARG A 173 -0.05 5.98 -17.93
C ARG A 173 1.45 5.71 -18.00
N SER A 174 2.19 6.50 -18.76
CA SER A 174 3.64 6.32 -18.91
C SER A 174 4.39 6.55 -17.60
N LYS A 175 3.83 7.34 -16.68
CA LYS A 175 4.41 7.68 -15.38
C LYS A 175 3.79 6.90 -14.23
N ALA A 176 2.47 6.68 -14.28
CA ALA A 176 1.71 6.05 -13.21
C ALA A 176 1.55 4.52 -13.38
N GLY A 177 1.56 4.01 -14.62
CA GLY A 177 1.29 2.61 -14.95
C GLY A 177 -0.19 2.28 -15.12
N GLY A 178 -1.06 3.06 -14.52
CA GLY A 178 -2.51 2.96 -14.52
C GLY A 178 -3.11 4.02 -13.63
N GLY A 179 -4.43 3.98 -13.47
CA GLY A 179 -5.18 4.96 -12.72
C GLY A 179 -5.66 4.46 -11.35
N ALA A 180 -6.98 4.46 -11.15
CA ALA A 180 -7.58 4.08 -9.87
C ALA A 180 -7.18 2.67 -9.39
N MET A 181 -6.97 1.74 -10.32
CA MET A 181 -6.56 0.37 -9.97
C MET A 181 -5.14 0.32 -9.38
N ILE A 182 -4.19 1.01 -9.99
CA ILE A 182 -2.81 1.09 -9.49
C ILE A 182 -2.73 1.91 -8.20
N ASP A 183 -3.49 3.01 -8.10
CA ASP A 183 -3.44 3.89 -6.92
C ASP A 183 -4.23 3.35 -5.73
N LEU A 184 -5.49 2.99 -5.92
CA LEU A 184 -6.41 2.56 -4.85
C LEU A 184 -6.56 1.03 -4.79
N GLY A 185 -6.61 0.38 -5.96
CA GLY A 185 -6.83 -1.06 -6.07
C GLY A 185 -5.73 -1.86 -5.39
N VAL A 186 -4.48 -1.44 -5.52
CA VAL A 186 -3.34 -2.05 -4.82
C VAL A 186 -3.55 -2.07 -3.31
N HIS A 187 -4.14 -1.05 -2.72
CA HIS A 187 -4.44 -0.98 -1.29
C HIS A 187 -5.65 -1.84 -0.91
N ALA A 188 -6.76 -1.68 -1.65
CA ALA A 188 -8.02 -2.37 -1.34
C ALA A 188 -7.85 -3.88 -1.46
N ILE A 189 -7.29 -4.36 -2.58
CA ILE A 189 -7.05 -5.79 -2.81
C ILE A 189 -6.09 -6.35 -1.76
N ASP A 190 -4.99 -5.65 -1.48
CA ASP A 190 -4.04 -6.09 -0.47
C ASP A 190 -4.65 -6.22 0.92
N ALA A 191 -5.49 -5.28 1.34
CA ALA A 191 -6.16 -5.33 2.64
C ALA A 191 -6.99 -6.61 2.79
N ALA A 192 -7.84 -6.93 1.81
CA ALA A 192 -8.64 -8.14 1.82
C ALA A 192 -7.77 -9.40 1.70
N TRP A 193 -6.85 -9.42 0.76
CA TRP A 193 -5.95 -10.54 0.52
C TRP A 193 -5.08 -10.88 1.74
N TYR A 194 -4.58 -9.85 2.44
CA TYR A 194 -3.83 -10.00 3.70
C TYR A 194 -4.70 -10.64 4.79
N LEU A 195 -5.95 -10.21 4.96
CA LEU A 195 -6.87 -10.79 5.93
C LEU A 195 -7.25 -12.23 5.56
N MET A 196 -7.37 -12.56 4.27
CA MET A 196 -7.61 -13.94 3.80
C MET A 196 -6.42 -14.90 4.05
N GLY A 197 -5.29 -14.40 4.53
CA GLY A 197 -4.07 -15.20 4.72
C GLY A 197 -3.18 -15.27 3.49
N SER A 198 -3.37 -14.35 2.54
CA SER A 198 -2.60 -14.22 1.29
C SER A 198 -2.60 -15.50 0.44
N PRO A 199 -3.79 -16.08 0.13
CA PRO A 199 -3.86 -17.28 -0.70
C PRO A 199 -3.29 -17.00 -2.10
N GLN A 200 -2.76 -18.05 -2.74
CA GLN A 200 -2.16 -17.94 -4.07
C GLN A 200 -3.23 -17.55 -5.11
N PRO A 201 -3.06 -16.43 -5.85
CA PRO A 201 -4.02 -16.02 -6.87
C PRO A 201 -3.94 -16.95 -8.10
N ARG A 202 -5.13 -17.25 -8.69
CA ARG A 202 -5.28 -18.17 -9.83
C ARG A 202 -5.76 -17.49 -11.09
N ALA A 203 -6.82 -16.69 -11.00
CA ALA A 203 -7.43 -16.03 -12.16
C ALA A 203 -8.13 -14.73 -11.75
N VAL A 204 -8.29 -13.83 -12.71
CA VAL A 204 -9.00 -12.55 -12.55
C VAL A 204 -10.02 -12.36 -13.65
N SER A 205 -11.22 -11.92 -13.27
CA SER A 205 -12.25 -11.40 -14.18
C SER A 205 -12.55 -9.95 -13.77
N ALA A 206 -12.27 -9.00 -14.64
CA ALA A 206 -12.37 -7.59 -14.29
C ALA A 206 -12.67 -6.69 -15.49
N GLN A 207 -13.17 -5.49 -15.19
CA GLN A 207 -13.39 -4.42 -16.16
C GLN A 207 -12.90 -3.09 -15.59
N THR A 208 -12.21 -2.31 -16.42
CA THR A 208 -11.77 -0.96 -16.14
C THR A 208 -12.52 0.05 -17.01
N TYR A 209 -12.72 1.26 -16.49
CA TYR A 209 -13.43 2.32 -17.20
C TYR A 209 -12.71 3.65 -17.02
N GLN A 210 -12.78 4.48 -18.08
CA GLN A 210 -12.42 5.89 -18.06
C GLN A 210 -13.71 6.69 -18.35
N LYS A 211 -14.30 7.27 -17.31
CA LYS A 211 -15.64 7.93 -17.41
C LYS A 211 -15.65 9.38 -16.95
N PHE A 212 -14.65 9.82 -16.21
CA PHE A 212 -14.64 11.13 -15.56
C PHE A 212 -13.38 11.97 -15.84
N PRO A 213 -12.74 11.91 -17.03
CA PRO A 213 -11.53 12.68 -17.29
C PRO A 213 -11.78 14.20 -17.21
N GLN A 214 -13.03 14.65 -17.49
CA GLN A 214 -13.43 16.06 -17.44
C GLN A 214 -13.48 16.66 -16.03
N LEU A 215 -13.35 15.85 -15.00
CA LEU A 215 -13.40 16.34 -13.61
C LEU A 215 -12.06 16.88 -13.10
N VAL A 216 -10.98 16.72 -13.86
CA VAL A 216 -9.66 17.24 -13.53
C VAL A 216 -9.06 17.97 -14.72
N ASP A 217 -8.41 19.09 -14.41
CA ASP A 217 -7.57 19.79 -15.38
C ASP A 217 -6.21 19.08 -15.45
N SER A 218 -6.08 18.14 -16.39
CA SER A 218 -4.85 17.40 -16.64
C SER A 218 -4.52 17.41 -18.13
N LYS A 219 -3.26 17.64 -18.47
CA LYS A 219 -2.77 17.63 -19.87
C LYS A 219 -2.91 16.25 -20.52
N VAL A 220 -2.80 15.17 -19.72
CA VAL A 220 -2.91 13.78 -20.15
C VAL A 220 -3.83 13.07 -19.19
N PHE A 221 -4.85 12.38 -19.71
CA PHE A 221 -5.71 11.48 -18.94
C PHE A 221 -5.97 10.21 -19.79
N ASP A 222 -5.04 9.26 -19.72
CA ASP A 222 -5.07 8.02 -20.51
C ASP A 222 -5.13 6.75 -19.65
N VAL A 223 -5.53 6.90 -18.38
CA VAL A 223 -5.72 5.83 -17.40
C VAL A 223 -7.20 5.65 -17.04
N GLU A 224 -7.52 4.53 -16.39
CA GLU A 224 -8.86 4.29 -15.86
C GLU A 224 -9.10 5.08 -14.56
N ASP A 225 -10.32 5.53 -14.36
CA ASP A 225 -10.79 6.16 -13.13
C ASP A 225 -11.65 5.20 -12.27
N ASN A 226 -12.01 4.05 -12.82
CA ASN A 226 -12.81 3.02 -12.17
C ASN A 226 -12.34 1.61 -12.58
N ALA A 227 -12.36 0.66 -11.63
CA ALA A 227 -12.14 -0.75 -11.86
C ALA A 227 -12.97 -1.62 -10.92
N TYR A 228 -13.54 -2.70 -11.48
CA TYR A 228 -14.39 -3.65 -10.77
C TYR A 228 -14.01 -5.07 -11.20
N GLY A 229 -14.01 -6.01 -10.26
CA GLY A 229 -13.64 -7.38 -10.63
C GLY A 229 -13.67 -8.38 -9.50
N MET A 230 -13.27 -9.58 -9.89
CA MET A 230 -13.24 -10.76 -9.04
C MET A 230 -11.89 -11.49 -9.23
N ILE A 231 -11.29 -11.89 -8.13
CA ILE A 231 -10.07 -12.68 -8.08
C ILE A 231 -10.41 -14.06 -7.52
N ARG A 232 -10.01 -15.12 -8.20
CA ARG A 232 -10.10 -16.50 -7.72
C ARG A 232 -8.75 -16.97 -7.23
N PHE A 233 -8.74 -17.71 -6.12
CA PHE A 233 -7.53 -18.24 -5.51
C PHE A 233 -7.46 -19.77 -5.63
N GLU A 234 -6.26 -20.36 -5.47
CA GLU A 234 -6.03 -21.80 -5.57
C GLU A 234 -6.78 -22.61 -4.50
N ASN A 235 -7.01 -22.02 -3.32
CA ASN A 235 -7.81 -22.63 -2.24
C ASN A 235 -9.32 -22.50 -2.46
N SER A 236 -9.77 -22.18 -3.66
CA SER A 236 -11.18 -21.98 -4.03
C SER A 236 -11.86 -20.74 -3.40
N SER A 237 -11.15 -19.94 -2.60
CA SER A 237 -11.71 -18.69 -2.11
C SER A 237 -11.78 -17.63 -3.22
N THR A 238 -12.59 -16.59 -3.01
CA THR A 238 -12.84 -15.53 -4.00
C THR A 238 -12.83 -14.17 -3.32
N LEU A 239 -12.28 -13.17 -4.01
CA LEU A 239 -12.30 -11.77 -3.60
C LEU A 239 -12.98 -10.91 -4.66
N LEU A 240 -14.02 -10.15 -4.27
CA LEU A 240 -14.60 -9.08 -5.09
C LEU A 240 -13.96 -7.73 -4.75
N PHE A 241 -13.68 -6.92 -5.77
CA PHE A 241 -13.15 -5.58 -5.55
C PHE A 241 -13.89 -4.51 -6.37
N LYS A 242 -14.00 -3.31 -5.78
CA LYS A 242 -14.52 -2.09 -6.40
C LYS A 242 -13.60 -0.94 -6.08
N VAL A 243 -13.06 -0.27 -7.09
CA VAL A 243 -12.22 0.91 -6.88
C VAL A 243 -12.63 2.03 -7.82
N SER A 244 -12.64 3.26 -7.29
CA SER A 244 -13.03 4.43 -8.07
C SER A 244 -12.38 5.69 -7.52
N TRP A 245 -11.80 6.49 -8.40
CA TRP A 245 -11.44 7.87 -8.09
C TRP A 245 -12.65 8.81 -8.13
N SER A 246 -13.66 8.46 -8.94
CA SER A 246 -14.85 9.26 -9.14
C SER A 246 -16.06 8.39 -9.39
N ALA A 247 -17.01 8.42 -8.46
CA ALA A 247 -18.30 7.75 -8.57
C ALA A 247 -19.43 8.73 -8.24
N ASN A 248 -20.59 8.54 -8.88
CA ASN A 248 -21.78 9.34 -8.59
C ASN A 248 -22.53 8.75 -7.38
N LEU A 249 -21.85 8.69 -6.24
CA LEU A 249 -22.37 8.23 -4.96
C LEU A 249 -22.31 9.36 -3.94
N THR A 250 -23.38 9.56 -3.17
CA THR A 250 -23.48 10.64 -2.19
C THR A 250 -23.71 10.14 -0.76
N ASP A 251 -24.64 9.22 -0.55
CA ASP A 251 -25.22 8.98 0.77
C ASP A 251 -24.55 7.84 1.55
N ASP A 252 -24.02 6.84 0.85
CA ASP A 252 -23.39 5.67 1.45
C ASP A 252 -21.88 5.83 1.70
N ILE A 253 -21.30 6.93 1.22
CA ILE A 253 -19.87 7.21 1.41
C ILE A 253 -19.72 8.32 2.47
N PRO A 254 -19.18 7.99 3.65
CA PRO A 254 -18.90 8.99 4.67
C PRO A 254 -18.04 10.12 4.14
N SER A 255 -18.39 11.36 4.45
CA SER A 255 -17.72 12.52 3.90
C SER A 255 -16.79 13.21 4.89
N SER A 256 -15.56 13.51 4.44
CA SER A 256 -14.81 14.63 4.99
C SER A 256 -15.13 15.88 4.17
N PRO A 257 -15.52 17.00 4.78
CA PRO A 257 -15.85 18.24 4.05
C PRO A 257 -14.70 18.79 3.21
N LYS A 258 -13.46 18.41 3.51
CA LYS A 258 -12.25 19.00 2.90
C LYS A 258 -11.62 18.17 1.78
N ARG A 259 -11.95 16.85 1.61
CA ARG A 259 -11.26 15.94 0.68
C ARG A 259 -12.17 15.13 -0.24
N GLY A 260 -13.47 15.47 -0.34
CA GLY A 260 -14.44 14.64 -1.02
C GLY A 260 -14.78 13.38 -0.21
N ARG A 261 -15.79 12.64 -0.69
CA ARG A 261 -16.25 11.42 -0.03
C ARG A 261 -15.36 10.25 -0.43
N SER A 262 -14.85 9.50 0.55
CA SER A 262 -13.97 8.35 0.34
C SER A 262 -14.25 7.28 1.38
N LEU A 263 -14.45 6.06 0.92
CA LEU A 263 -14.65 4.89 1.79
C LEU A 263 -13.77 3.74 1.32
N LEU A 264 -12.90 3.26 2.21
CA LEU A 264 -12.26 1.96 2.09
C LEU A 264 -12.90 1.03 3.13
N SER A 265 -13.53 -0.03 2.63
CA SER A 265 -14.15 -1.07 3.45
C SER A 265 -13.74 -2.44 2.93
N THR A 266 -13.42 -3.33 3.85
CA THR A 266 -13.06 -4.73 3.56
C THR A 266 -13.83 -5.64 4.49
N THR A 267 -14.52 -6.64 3.91
CA THR A 267 -15.22 -7.70 4.69
C THR A 267 -14.68 -9.05 4.26
N VAL A 268 -14.37 -9.91 5.23
CA VAL A 268 -14.02 -11.32 5.01
C VAL A 268 -15.07 -12.21 5.65
N TYR A 269 -15.41 -13.31 4.96
CA TYR A 269 -16.51 -14.18 5.32
C TYR A 269 -16.03 -15.62 5.55
N GLY A 270 -16.43 -16.20 6.66
CA GLY A 270 -16.27 -17.60 6.97
C GLY A 270 -17.59 -18.21 7.42
N PRO A 271 -17.69 -19.55 7.54
CA PRO A 271 -18.96 -20.22 7.89
C PRO A 271 -19.42 -19.97 9.33
N LYS A 272 -18.55 -19.46 10.20
CA LYS A 272 -18.87 -19.16 11.61
C LYS A 272 -19.07 -17.67 11.88
N GLY A 273 -18.80 -16.81 10.90
CA GLY A 273 -18.94 -15.36 11.06
C GLY A 273 -18.22 -14.59 9.97
N SER A 274 -18.39 -13.27 10.01
CA SER A 274 -17.67 -12.35 9.12
C SER A 274 -17.05 -11.21 9.92
N LEU A 275 -16.02 -10.60 9.32
CA LEU A 275 -15.27 -9.50 9.93
C LEU A 275 -15.15 -8.35 8.94
N ARG A 276 -15.58 -7.16 9.33
CA ARG A 276 -15.52 -5.96 8.52
C ARG A 276 -14.54 -4.96 9.10
N VAL A 277 -13.59 -4.53 8.29
CA VAL A 277 -12.66 -3.44 8.57
C VAL A 277 -13.01 -2.25 7.71
N ILE A 278 -13.14 -1.07 8.32
CA ILE A 278 -13.31 0.22 7.64
C ILE A 278 -12.08 1.07 7.94
N ASP A 279 -11.48 1.62 6.90
CA ASP A 279 -10.44 2.63 7.09
C ASP A 279 -11.08 3.95 7.47
N VAL A 280 -10.90 4.33 8.74
CA VAL A 280 -11.54 5.51 9.34
C VAL A 280 -10.75 6.81 9.17
N PHE A 281 -9.59 6.78 8.50
CA PHE A 281 -8.72 7.96 8.36
C PHE A 281 -9.44 9.20 7.78
N ASN A 282 -10.41 8.98 6.88
CA ASN A 282 -11.21 10.05 6.26
C ASN A 282 -12.71 9.92 6.57
N VAL A 283 -13.09 9.16 7.58
CA VAL A 283 -14.49 8.88 7.92
C VAL A 283 -14.87 9.58 9.22
N ASP A 284 -16.03 10.23 9.21
CA ASP A 284 -16.60 10.85 10.41
C ASP A 284 -17.01 9.80 11.44
N SER A 285 -16.67 10.01 12.71
CA SER A 285 -16.98 9.09 13.81
C SER A 285 -18.49 8.89 14.05
N SER A 286 -19.30 9.89 13.70
CA SER A 286 -20.76 9.76 13.81
C SER A 286 -21.34 8.79 12.78
N ILE A 287 -20.65 8.57 11.67
CA ILE A 287 -21.09 7.69 10.57
C ILE A 287 -20.50 6.28 10.74
N CYS A 288 -19.26 6.18 11.22
CA CYS A 288 -18.60 4.92 11.50
C CYS A 288 -17.96 4.97 12.91
N PRO A 289 -18.70 4.60 13.97
CA PRO A 289 -18.19 4.68 15.34
C PRO A 289 -17.04 3.71 15.60
N SER A 290 -17.01 2.54 14.95
CA SER A 290 -15.92 1.57 15.07
C SER A 290 -15.35 1.16 13.72
N PRO A 291 -13.99 1.15 13.58
CA PRO A 291 -13.33 0.68 12.37
C PRO A 291 -13.38 -0.84 12.19
N LEU A 292 -13.78 -1.60 13.21
CA LEU A 292 -13.76 -3.05 13.20
C LEU A 292 -15.04 -3.62 13.79
N ALA A 293 -15.74 -4.45 13.01
CA ALA A 293 -16.96 -5.13 13.44
C ALA A 293 -16.91 -6.62 13.09
N PHE A 294 -17.32 -7.45 14.06
CA PHE A 294 -17.49 -8.88 13.92
C PHE A 294 -18.98 -9.24 13.90
N PHE A 295 -19.37 -10.15 13.02
CA PHE A 295 -20.74 -10.63 12.87
C PHE A 295 -20.75 -12.14 13.03
N GLU A 296 -21.61 -12.65 13.90
CA GLU A 296 -21.74 -14.08 14.18
C GLU A 296 -23.19 -14.46 14.47
N ASP A 297 -23.54 -15.73 14.25
CA ASP A 297 -24.81 -16.27 14.71
C ASP A 297 -24.69 -16.65 16.19
N LYS A 298 -25.62 -16.16 17.00
CA LYS A 298 -25.79 -16.53 18.40
C LYS A 298 -27.23 -17.06 18.61
N GLU A 299 -27.33 -18.35 18.70
CA GLU A 299 -28.63 -19.03 18.98
C GLU A 299 -29.71 -18.69 17.92
N GLY A 300 -29.33 -18.56 16.65
CA GLY A 300 -30.23 -18.23 15.55
C GLY A 300 -30.43 -16.73 15.30
N GLU A 301 -29.75 -15.87 16.05
CA GLU A 301 -29.78 -14.43 15.84
C GLU A 301 -28.42 -13.93 15.31
N LEU A 302 -28.43 -13.12 14.22
CA LEU A 302 -27.24 -12.49 13.71
C LEU A 302 -26.88 -11.28 14.58
N VAL A 303 -25.74 -11.37 15.26
CA VAL A 303 -25.26 -10.36 16.20
C VAL A 303 -24.06 -9.63 15.60
N LYS A 304 -24.09 -8.29 15.59
CA LYS A 304 -22.95 -7.42 15.32
C LYS A 304 -22.26 -7.05 16.63
N THR A 305 -20.96 -7.31 16.71
CA THR A 305 -20.09 -6.85 17.82
C THR A 305 -19.06 -5.87 17.28
N GLU A 306 -19.04 -4.65 17.79
CA GLU A 306 -17.96 -3.70 17.52
C GLU A 306 -16.74 -4.04 18.38
N LEU A 307 -15.62 -4.28 17.74
CA LEU A 307 -14.38 -4.62 18.42
C LEU A 307 -13.60 -3.36 18.75
N HIS A 308 -13.11 -3.28 19.98
CA HIS A 308 -12.30 -2.14 20.39
C HIS A 308 -10.93 -2.18 19.69
N VAL A 309 -10.56 -1.06 19.12
CA VAL A 309 -9.23 -0.79 18.52
C VAL A 309 -8.87 0.66 18.79
N ASP A 310 -7.56 0.95 18.81
CA ASP A 310 -7.10 2.32 18.92
C ASP A 310 -7.58 3.15 17.72
N ASP A 311 -8.13 4.32 17.99
CA ASP A 311 -8.69 5.20 16.97
C ASP A 311 -7.60 6.13 16.42
N LEU A 312 -7.22 5.92 15.16
CA LEU A 312 -6.21 6.73 14.47
C LEU A 312 -6.79 7.94 13.72
N ARG A 313 -8.06 8.29 13.89
CA ARG A 313 -8.64 9.47 13.20
C ARG A 313 -7.95 10.78 13.55
N GLY A 314 -7.37 10.87 14.72
CA GLY A 314 -6.54 11.99 15.17
C GLY A 314 -5.07 11.88 14.80
N ASP A 315 -4.62 10.75 14.23
CA ASP A 315 -3.23 10.56 13.86
C ASP A 315 -2.88 11.39 12.62
N PRO A 316 -1.97 12.34 12.71
CA PRO A 316 -1.64 13.18 11.59
C PRO A 316 -1.01 12.34 10.48
N LEU A 317 -1.70 12.27 9.35
CA LEU A 317 -1.19 11.69 8.13
C LEU A 317 -0.69 10.23 8.23
N ARG A 318 -1.31 9.43 9.12
CA ARG A 318 -0.99 8.00 9.36
C ARG A 318 0.41 7.76 9.94
N ALA A 319 0.90 8.66 10.79
CA ALA A 319 2.25 8.56 11.35
C ALA A 319 2.51 7.22 12.05
N PHE A 320 1.52 6.70 12.79
CA PHE A 320 1.61 5.39 13.45
C PHE A 320 1.84 4.24 12.46
N GLU A 321 1.08 4.19 11.37
CA GLU A 321 1.18 3.11 10.39
C GLU A 321 2.53 3.10 9.67
N PHE A 322 3.07 4.28 9.32
CA PHE A 322 4.41 4.43 8.76
C PHE A 322 5.49 4.03 9.76
N ALA A 323 5.36 4.45 11.02
CA ALA A 323 6.33 4.11 12.06
C ALA A 323 6.43 2.59 12.30
N GLU A 324 5.30 1.89 12.41
CA GLU A 324 5.29 0.42 12.59
C GLU A 324 5.74 -0.33 11.32
N GLN A 325 5.41 0.16 10.13
CA GLN A 325 5.93 -0.38 8.87
C GLN A 325 7.45 -0.29 8.81
N ASP A 326 8.01 0.89 9.01
CA ASP A 326 9.45 1.14 8.92
C ASP A 326 10.21 0.37 10.00
N LYS A 327 9.65 0.26 11.20
CA LYS A 327 10.18 -0.57 12.27
C LYS A 327 10.26 -2.05 11.88
N ASN A 328 9.22 -2.63 11.27
CA ASN A 328 9.28 -4.01 10.78
C ASN A 328 10.31 -4.14 9.65
N PHE A 329 10.39 -3.19 8.71
CA PHE A 329 11.44 -3.18 7.69
C PHE A 329 12.83 -3.23 8.30
N LEU A 330 13.12 -2.34 9.25
CA LEU A 330 14.43 -2.27 9.92
C LEU A 330 14.76 -3.57 10.68
N ARG A 331 13.79 -4.17 11.35
CA ARG A 331 13.98 -5.47 12.02
C ARG A 331 14.20 -6.62 11.05
N CYS A 332 13.59 -6.58 9.86
CA CYS A 332 13.92 -7.53 8.79
C CYS A 332 15.36 -7.37 8.31
N VAL A 333 15.86 -6.14 8.18
CA VAL A 333 17.27 -5.87 7.83
C VAL A 333 18.23 -6.41 8.88
N LEU A 334 17.86 -6.32 10.16
CA LEU A 334 18.63 -6.92 11.28
C LEU A 334 18.47 -8.45 11.36
N GLY A 335 17.58 -9.07 10.60
CA GLY A 335 17.29 -10.51 10.70
C GLY A 335 16.50 -10.91 11.95
N GLU A 336 15.86 -9.95 12.63
CA GLU A 336 15.11 -10.17 13.88
C GLU A 336 13.67 -10.62 13.66
N GLU A 337 13.05 -10.16 12.56
CA GLU A 337 11.64 -10.43 12.23
C GLU A 337 11.46 -10.78 10.76
N PRO A 338 10.44 -11.58 10.40
CA PRO A 338 10.05 -11.78 9.01
C PRO A 338 9.38 -10.53 8.46
N ALA A 339 9.48 -10.33 7.14
CA ALA A 339 8.82 -9.23 6.44
C ALA A 339 7.30 -9.46 6.38
N ILE A 340 6.53 -8.57 6.99
CA ILE A 340 5.06 -8.52 6.84
C ILE A 340 4.68 -8.14 5.40
N ASN A 341 5.49 -7.29 4.77
CA ASN A 341 5.33 -6.83 3.38
C ASN A 341 6.46 -7.41 2.50
N SER A 342 6.46 -8.71 2.26
CA SER A 342 7.54 -9.38 1.54
C SER A 342 7.55 -9.09 0.04
N SER A 343 8.73 -9.16 -0.60
CA SER A 343 8.88 -9.02 -2.05
C SER A 343 8.13 -10.09 -2.84
N SER A 344 7.97 -11.31 -2.32
CA SER A 344 7.17 -12.36 -2.95
C SER A 344 5.68 -12.00 -3.00
N GLN A 345 5.15 -11.38 -1.94
CA GLN A 345 3.77 -10.85 -1.95
C GLN A 345 3.63 -9.64 -2.87
N ALA A 346 4.68 -8.82 -3.00
CA ALA A 346 4.69 -7.73 -3.98
C ALA A 346 4.60 -8.26 -5.43
N VAL A 347 5.25 -9.38 -5.75
CA VAL A 347 5.09 -10.05 -7.05
C VAL A 347 3.64 -10.44 -7.28
N GLN A 348 3.02 -11.14 -6.32
CA GLN A 348 1.65 -11.62 -6.44
C GLN A 348 0.62 -10.50 -6.60
N ILE A 349 0.79 -9.40 -5.86
CA ILE A 349 -0.12 -8.25 -6.01
C ILE A 349 0.03 -7.60 -7.39
N MET A 350 1.25 -7.48 -7.92
CA MET A 350 1.47 -6.96 -9.26
C MET A 350 0.92 -7.91 -10.35
N GLU A 351 0.99 -9.22 -10.16
CA GLU A 351 0.37 -10.22 -11.04
C GLU A 351 -1.16 -10.07 -11.08
N ILE A 352 -1.79 -9.79 -9.95
CA ILE A 352 -3.23 -9.48 -9.87
C ILE A 352 -3.56 -8.21 -10.65
N LEU A 353 -2.75 -7.15 -10.50
CA LEU A 353 -2.96 -5.88 -11.20
C LEU A 353 -2.81 -6.06 -12.73
N ASP A 354 -1.75 -6.73 -13.18
CA ASP A 354 -1.53 -7.04 -14.61
C ASP A 354 -2.68 -7.87 -15.19
N ALA A 355 -3.13 -8.91 -14.45
CA ALA A 355 -4.26 -9.74 -14.87
C ALA A 355 -5.57 -8.94 -14.91
N THR A 356 -5.76 -7.97 -14.02
CA THR A 356 -6.93 -7.07 -14.05
C THR A 356 -6.98 -6.28 -15.35
N TYR A 357 -5.88 -5.64 -15.74
CA TYR A 357 -5.82 -4.91 -17.01
C TYR A 357 -6.00 -5.82 -18.22
N ARG A 358 -5.35 -7.00 -18.21
CA ARG A 358 -5.47 -7.98 -19.30
C ARG A 358 -6.90 -8.52 -19.42
N SER A 359 -7.57 -8.82 -18.31
CA SER A 359 -8.96 -9.26 -18.29
C SER A 359 -9.90 -8.21 -18.89
N SER A 360 -9.75 -6.95 -18.47
CA SER A 360 -10.52 -5.82 -19.01
C SER A 360 -10.30 -5.63 -20.51
N GLN A 361 -9.07 -5.79 -20.98
CA GLN A 361 -8.70 -5.63 -22.38
C GLN A 361 -9.29 -6.76 -23.27
N LEU A 362 -9.32 -7.99 -22.75
CA LEU A 362 -9.81 -9.17 -23.45
C LEU A 362 -11.33 -9.40 -23.26
N GLY A 363 -11.97 -8.73 -22.30
CA GLY A 363 -13.37 -8.93 -21.96
C GLY A 363 -13.71 -10.31 -21.37
N GLN A 364 -12.75 -10.98 -20.76
CA GLN A 364 -12.92 -12.35 -20.22
C GLN A 364 -12.06 -12.60 -18.99
N GLU A 365 -12.34 -13.68 -18.25
CA GLU A 365 -11.47 -14.18 -17.19
C GLU A 365 -10.11 -14.59 -17.77
N VAL A 366 -9.03 -14.22 -17.09
CA VAL A 366 -7.67 -14.57 -17.47
C VAL A 366 -6.93 -15.25 -16.31
N PRO A 367 -6.09 -16.25 -16.60
CA PRO A 367 -5.24 -16.86 -15.57
C PRO A 367 -4.13 -15.89 -15.15
N ILE A 368 -3.67 -16.04 -13.91
CA ILE A 368 -2.44 -15.41 -13.44
C ILE A 368 -1.26 -16.06 -14.15
N VAL A 369 -0.37 -15.25 -14.71
CA VAL A 369 0.86 -15.71 -15.37
C VAL A 369 2.00 -15.57 -14.35
N ARG A 370 2.62 -16.69 -14.04
CA ARG A 370 3.78 -16.80 -13.12
C ARG A 370 5.10 -16.73 -13.85
#